data_223b71f49a7a0f540c2de046629f4f71
#
_entry.id   223b71f49a7a0f540c2de046629f4f71
#
_cell.length_a   1.000
_cell.length_b   1.000
_cell.length_c   1.000
_cell.angle_alpha   90.00
_cell.angle_beta   90.00
_cell.angle_gamma   90.00
#
_symmetry.space_group_name_H-M   'P 1'
#
loop_
_entity.id
_entity.type
_entity.pdbx_description
1 polymer ?
#
loop_
_entity_poly.entity_id
_entity_poly.type
_entity_poly.pdbx_seq_one_letter_code
_entity_poly.pdbx_strand_id
1 'polypeptide(L)'
;MAKNKFNQNWLHDHINDPYVKLAQKEGYRARAVYKLKEIDEAEKLIRSGQVIVDLGATPGSWSQYVRNKLAGKEGGGIHGDIFALDLLPMEAIADVQFIQGDFTEEPVLNELESHLQGRKVDLVLSDMAPNLTGHATTDAARIEHILELAVDFSRTHLKPGGALLVKCFHGPAFNNIVTMFKEEFKVVQTKKPKASRDKSSEVFLLGKGLRNS
;
A
#
# COMPACT_ATOMS: atom_id res chain seq x y z
N MET A 1 -12.92 15.52 32.65
CA MET A 1 -12.60 14.28 31.91
C MET A 1 -13.54 14.16 30.71
N ALA A 2 -13.08 14.46 29.51
CA ALA A 2 -13.89 14.34 28.31
C ALA A 2 -14.05 12.84 27.98
N LYS A 3 -15.27 12.31 28.04
CA LYS A 3 -15.61 10.98 27.54
C LYS A 3 -15.36 10.96 26.03
N ASN A 4 -14.37 10.22 25.58
CA ASN A 4 -14.18 9.86 24.18
C ASN A 4 -15.47 9.16 23.71
N LYS A 5 -16.34 9.88 23.02
CA LYS A 5 -17.47 9.26 22.32
C LYS A 5 -16.89 8.48 21.13
N PHE A 6 -16.44 7.26 21.39
CA PHE A 6 -16.33 6.28 20.30
C PHE A 6 -17.67 6.31 19.56
N ASN A 7 -17.61 6.63 18.28
CA ASN A 7 -18.82 6.67 17.46
C ASN A 7 -19.40 5.26 17.44
N GLN A 8 -20.47 5.02 18.20
CA GLN A 8 -21.12 3.70 18.33
C GLN A 8 -21.51 3.13 16.98
N ASN A 9 -21.87 4.00 16.03
CA ASN A 9 -22.19 3.60 14.67
C ASN A 9 -20.95 3.04 13.94
N TRP A 10 -19.78 3.67 14.10
CA TRP A 10 -18.53 3.16 13.51
C TRP A 10 -18.16 1.78 14.09
N LEU A 11 -18.28 1.60 15.41
CA LEU A 11 -17.99 0.33 16.05
C LEU A 11 -18.97 -0.77 15.57
N HIS A 12 -20.25 -0.45 15.49
CA HIS A 12 -21.28 -1.36 14.98
C HIS A 12 -21.00 -1.75 13.51
N ASP A 13 -20.70 -0.79 12.65
CA ASP A 13 -20.35 -1.02 11.24
C ASP A 13 -19.05 -1.85 11.10
N HIS A 14 -18.08 -1.60 11.99
CA HIS A 14 -16.82 -2.34 11.99
C HIS A 14 -17.01 -3.81 12.38
N ILE A 15 -17.75 -4.09 13.48
CA ILE A 15 -17.99 -5.45 13.96
C ILE A 15 -18.84 -6.27 12.97
N ASN A 16 -19.76 -5.61 12.26
CA ASN A 16 -20.64 -6.26 11.28
C ASN A 16 -20.07 -6.34 9.87
N ASP A 17 -18.92 -5.72 9.61
CA ASP A 17 -18.27 -5.75 8.32
C ASP A 17 -17.85 -7.18 7.94
N PRO A 18 -18.35 -7.73 6.82
CA PRO A 18 -18.06 -9.10 6.41
C PRO A 18 -16.57 -9.34 6.16
N TYR A 19 -15.84 -8.33 5.68
CA TYR A 19 -14.40 -8.43 5.46
C TYR A 19 -13.60 -8.42 6.76
N VAL A 20 -14.09 -7.79 7.84
CA VAL A 20 -13.48 -7.90 9.17
C VAL A 20 -13.59 -9.33 9.68
N LYS A 21 -14.79 -9.92 9.61
CA LYS A 21 -15.03 -11.31 10.03
C LYS A 21 -14.20 -12.30 9.21
N LEU A 22 -14.11 -12.05 7.91
CA LEU A 22 -13.33 -12.90 7.02
C LEU A 22 -11.83 -12.80 7.30
N ALA A 23 -11.31 -11.58 7.55
CA ALA A 23 -9.91 -11.39 7.93
C ALA A 23 -9.55 -12.14 9.21
N GLN A 24 -10.40 -12.07 10.22
CA GLN A 24 -10.23 -12.84 11.46
C GLN A 24 -10.23 -14.35 11.22
N LYS A 25 -11.14 -14.85 10.39
CA LYS A 25 -11.23 -16.27 10.03
C LYS A 25 -9.99 -16.75 9.25
N GLU A 26 -9.46 -15.94 8.34
CA GLU A 26 -8.29 -16.27 7.51
C GLU A 26 -6.95 -15.91 8.19
N GLY A 27 -6.96 -15.35 9.41
CA GLY A 27 -5.75 -14.99 10.16
C GLY A 27 -5.04 -13.73 9.70
N TYR A 28 -5.72 -12.86 8.94
CA TYR A 28 -5.19 -11.57 8.54
C TYR A 28 -5.40 -10.50 9.61
N ARG A 29 -4.42 -9.62 9.77
CA ARG A 29 -4.43 -8.54 10.77
C ARG A 29 -5.49 -7.46 10.52
N ALA A 30 -5.87 -7.26 9.25
CA ALA A 30 -6.88 -6.25 8.88
C ALA A 30 -7.64 -6.62 7.60
N ARG A 31 -8.86 -6.09 7.50
CA ARG A 31 -9.71 -6.24 6.31
C ARG A 31 -9.12 -5.63 5.04
N ALA A 32 -8.16 -4.71 5.19
CA ALA A 32 -7.49 -4.05 4.06
C ALA A 32 -6.82 -5.05 3.11
N VAL A 33 -6.49 -6.25 3.57
CA VAL A 33 -5.92 -7.33 2.75
C VAL A 33 -6.77 -7.62 1.52
N TYR A 34 -8.09 -7.59 1.63
CA TYR A 34 -8.97 -7.95 0.51
C TYR A 34 -8.96 -6.92 -0.61
N LYS A 35 -8.58 -5.69 -0.34
CA LYS A 35 -8.37 -4.68 -1.37
C LYS A 35 -7.20 -5.08 -2.28
N LEU A 36 -6.06 -5.43 -1.69
CA LEU A 36 -4.89 -5.91 -2.43
C LEU A 36 -5.19 -7.25 -3.10
N LYS A 37 -5.82 -8.20 -2.39
CA LYS A 37 -6.16 -9.53 -2.90
C LYS A 37 -6.99 -9.44 -4.17
N GLU A 38 -8.07 -8.65 -4.20
CA GLU A 38 -8.92 -8.47 -5.37
C GLU A 38 -8.16 -7.85 -6.54
N ILE A 39 -7.32 -6.85 -6.29
CA ILE A 39 -6.52 -6.21 -7.32
C ILE A 39 -5.47 -7.17 -7.86
N ASP A 40 -4.75 -7.89 -6.98
CA ASP A 40 -3.74 -8.87 -7.40
C ASP A 40 -4.34 -10.05 -8.18
N GLU A 41 -5.49 -10.55 -7.78
CA GLU A 41 -6.19 -11.64 -8.51
C GLU A 41 -6.55 -11.24 -9.94
N ALA A 42 -6.94 -9.98 -10.15
CA ALA A 42 -7.26 -9.44 -11.47
C ALA A 42 -6.03 -9.11 -12.31
N GLU A 43 -4.98 -8.52 -11.68
CA GLU A 43 -3.86 -7.92 -12.39
C GLU A 43 -2.59 -8.78 -12.37
N LYS A 44 -2.55 -9.83 -11.52
CA LYS A 44 -1.41 -10.75 -11.33
C LYS A 44 -0.12 -9.99 -11.01
N LEU A 45 -0.21 -9.09 -10.02
CA LEU A 45 0.89 -8.20 -9.64
C LEU A 45 2.00 -8.95 -8.91
N ILE A 46 1.62 -9.84 -7.98
CA ILE A 46 2.55 -10.53 -7.09
C ILE A 46 2.95 -11.88 -7.69
N ARG A 47 4.26 -12.06 -7.87
CA ARG A 47 4.86 -13.26 -8.49
C ARG A 47 6.10 -13.69 -7.71
N SER A 48 6.37 -14.99 -7.71
CA SER A 48 7.59 -15.57 -7.12
C SER A 48 8.85 -14.90 -7.66
N GLY A 49 9.83 -14.64 -6.82
CA GLY A 49 11.12 -14.04 -7.17
C GLY A 49 11.17 -12.52 -7.16
N GLN A 50 10.08 -11.85 -6.82
CA GLN A 50 10.01 -10.38 -6.81
C GLN A 50 10.62 -9.78 -5.55
N VAL A 51 11.13 -8.55 -5.71
CA VAL A 51 11.44 -7.59 -4.65
C VAL A 51 10.25 -6.65 -4.51
N ILE A 52 9.59 -6.64 -3.36
CA ILE A 52 8.35 -5.89 -3.11
C ILE A 52 8.54 -4.95 -1.92
N VAL A 53 8.11 -3.70 -2.08
CA VAL A 53 8.09 -2.69 -1.03
C VAL A 53 6.64 -2.36 -0.67
N ASP A 54 6.30 -2.42 0.63
CA ASP A 54 4.97 -2.11 1.19
C ASP A 54 5.07 -0.86 2.07
N LEU A 55 4.59 0.27 1.56
CA LEU A 55 4.61 1.58 2.22
C LEU A 55 3.28 1.83 2.97
N GLY A 56 3.37 2.17 4.25
CA GLY A 56 2.21 2.27 5.13
C GLY A 56 1.69 0.89 5.51
N ALA A 57 2.61 -0.01 5.86
CA ALA A 57 2.35 -1.43 6.01
C ALA A 57 1.50 -1.80 7.23
N THR A 58 1.54 -1.01 8.32
CA THR A 58 0.87 -1.33 9.59
C THR A 58 -0.66 -1.43 9.42
N PRO A 59 -1.28 -2.48 9.94
CA PRO A 59 -0.79 -3.52 10.87
C PRO A 59 -0.12 -4.73 10.20
N GLY A 60 0.13 -4.74 8.90
CA GLY A 60 0.85 -5.78 8.18
C GLY A 60 -0.01 -6.72 7.35
N SER A 61 -1.28 -6.41 7.11
CA SER A 61 -2.17 -7.32 6.37
C SER A 61 -1.80 -7.49 4.90
N TRP A 62 -1.26 -6.44 4.26
CA TRP A 62 -0.76 -6.52 2.89
C TRP A 62 0.55 -7.31 2.84
N SER A 63 1.49 -7.03 3.74
CA SER A 63 2.72 -7.80 3.89
C SER A 63 2.46 -9.28 4.17
N GLN A 64 1.46 -9.64 5.00
CA GLN A 64 1.03 -11.03 5.20
C GLN A 64 0.58 -11.69 3.87
N TYR A 65 -0.25 -10.98 3.10
CA TYR A 65 -0.74 -11.49 1.81
C TYR A 65 0.41 -11.69 0.82
N VAL A 66 1.30 -10.70 0.69
CA VAL A 66 2.49 -10.77 -0.16
C VAL A 66 3.36 -11.96 0.24
N ARG A 67 3.66 -12.10 1.52
CA ARG A 67 4.43 -13.23 2.06
C ARG A 67 3.82 -14.58 1.69
N ASN A 68 2.50 -14.72 1.84
CA ASN A 68 1.79 -15.94 1.50
C ASN A 68 1.84 -16.25 -0.02
N LYS A 69 1.82 -15.22 -0.86
CA LYS A 69 1.93 -15.35 -2.32
C LYS A 69 3.35 -15.74 -2.78
N LEU A 70 4.37 -15.26 -2.07
CA LEU A 70 5.77 -15.58 -2.35
C LEU A 70 6.23 -16.90 -1.70
N ALA A 71 5.45 -17.45 -0.77
CA ALA A 71 5.76 -18.74 -0.14
C ALA A 71 5.72 -19.87 -1.14
N GLY A 72 6.72 -20.75 -1.06
CA GLY A 72 6.75 -22.00 -1.84
C GLY A 72 5.65 -22.97 -1.39
N LYS A 73 5.33 -23.92 -2.26
CA LYS A 73 4.30 -24.96 -1.98
C LYS A 73 4.62 -25.89 -0.81
N GLU A 74 5.88 -25.95 -0.39
CA GLU A 74 6.38 -26.92 0.60
C GLU A 74 6.61 -26.33 2.01
N GLY A 75 6.04 -25.17 2.33
CA GLY A 75 6.13 -24.58 3.68
C GLY A 75 7.52 -24.06 4.07
N GLY A 76 8.45 -23.94 3.10
CA GLY A 76 9.75 -23.27 3.25
C GLY A 76 9.62 -21.74 3.29
N GLY A 77 10.77 -21.04 3.30
CA GLY A 77 10.82 -19.59 3.17
C GLY A 77 10.16 -19.07 1.89
N ILE A 78 10.17 -17.76 1.71
CA ILE A 78 9.62 -17.12 0.52
C ILE A 78 10.63 -17.11 -0.64
N HIS A 79 10.13 -17.00 -1.85
CA HIS A 79 10.91 -16.76 -3.06
C HIS A 79 10.75 -15.29 -3.43
N GLY A 80 11.71 -14.45 -3.05
CA GLY A 80 11.70 -13.01 -3.21
C GLY A 80 12.00 -12.28 -1.90
N ASP A 81 11.87 -10.96 -1.90
CA ASP A 81 12.13 -10.11 -0.74
C ASP A 81 10.94 -9.18 -0.49
N ILE A 82 10.64 -8.94 0.78
CA ILE A 82 9.59 -8.03 1.22
C ILE A 82 10.17 -7.02 2.20
N PHE A 83 10.08 -5.75 1.84
CA PHE A 83 10.42 -4.62 2.69
C PHE A 83 9.13 -3.89 3.04
N ALA A 84 8.83 -3.78 4.33
CA ALA A 84 7.65 -3.09 4.84
C ALA A 84 8.08 -1.86 5.63
N LEU A 85 7.41 -0.74 5.43
CA LEU A 85 7.74 0.52 6.08
C LEU A 85 6.49 1.19 6.61
N ASP A 86 6.55 1.67 7.85
CA ASP A 86 5.47 2.45 8.47
C ASP A 86 6.01 3.33 9.59
N LEU A 87 5.33 4.47 9.82
CA LEU A 87 5.56 5.34 10.96
C LEU A 87 5.24 4.64 12.29
N LEU A 88 4.18 3.81 12.29
CA LEU A 88 3.71 3.07 13.45
C LEU A 88 4.43 1.73 13.60
N PRO A 89 4.63 1.25 14.83
CA PRO A 89 5.21 -0.07 15.04
C PRO A 89 4.31 -1.17 14.46
N MET A 90 4.94 -2.23 13.97
CA MET A 90 4.28 -3.41 13.45
C MET A 90 4.85 -4.67 14.11
N GLU A 91 3.98 -5.60 14.52
CA GLU A 91 4.44 -6.92 14.96
C GLU A 91 5.17 -7.64 13.83
N ALA A 92 6.23 -8.37 14.18
CA ALA A 92 7.03 -9.08 13.19
C ALA A 92 6.20 -10.07 12.35
N ILE A 93 6.53 -10.13 11.07
CA ILE A 93 6.02 -11.13 10.13
C ILE A 93 7.23 -11.88 9.59
N ALA A 94 7.18 -13.20 9.59
CA ALA A 94 8.28 -14.02 9.07
C ALA A 94 8.59 -13.63 7.61
N ASP A 95 9.86 -13.56 7.27
CA ASP A 95 10.37 -13.22 5.93
C ASP A 95 10.06 -11.77 5.47
N VAL A 96 9.57 -10.89 6.35
CA VAL A 96 9.33 -9.47 6.06
C VAL A 96 10.33 -8.63 6.84
N GLN A 97 11.10 -7.81 6.13
CA GLN A 97 12.00 -6.81 6.72
C GLN A 97 11.21 -5.54 6.98
N PHE A 98 10.98 -5.22 8.26
CA PHE A 98 10.21 -4.05 8.66
C PHE A 98 11.14 -2.92 9.10
N ILE A 99 10.90 -1.73 8.55
CA ILE A 99 11.58 -0.48 8.88
C ILE A 99 10.54 0.43 9.51
N GLN A 100 10.77 0.84 10.76
CA GLN A 100 9.89 1.80 11.41
C GLN A 100 10.41 3.22 11.22
N GLY A 101 9.65 4.07 10.54
CA GLY A 101 10.00 5.45 10.34
C GLY A 101 9.06 6.19 9.40
N ASP A 102 9.27 7.49 9.30
CA ASP A 102 8.55 8.33 8.35
C ASP A 102 9.20 8.23 6.97
N PHE A 103 8.44 7.73 5.99
CA PHE A 103 8.91 7.61 4.60
C PHE A 103 9.32 8.96 3.97
N THR A 104 8.88 10.08 4.54
CA THR A 104 9.26 11.42 4.09
C THR A 104 10.65 11.84 4.56
N GLU A 105 11.27 11.07 5.49
CA GLU A 105 12.57 11.39 6.08
C GLU A 105 13.70 10.66 5.36
N GLU A 106 14.75 11.42 4.98
CA GLU A 106 15.92 10.91 4.28
C GLU A 106 16.62 9.74 5.03
N PRO A 107 16.80 9.75 6.36
CA PRO A 107 17.41 8.61 7.05
C PRO A 107 16.66 7.29 6.88
N VAL A 108 15.33 7.34 6.86
CA VAL A 108 14.46 6.16 6.69
C VAL A 108 14.55 5.62 5.27
N LEU A 109 14.59 6.53 4.29
CA LEU A 109 14.79 6.17 2.88
C LEU A 109 16.16 5.52 2.68
N ASN A 110 17.23 6.09 3.27
CA ASN A 110 18.58 5.54 3.22
C ASN A 110 18.67 4.13 3.85
N GLU A 111 17.93 3.89 4.94
CA GLU A 111 17.84 2.57 5.55
C GLU A 111 17.19 1.56 4.59
N LEU A 112 16.07 1.91 3.95
CA LEU A 112 15.43 1.09 2.93
C LEU A 112 16.38 0.81 1.76
N GLU A 113 17.08 1.82 1.27
CA GLU A 113 18.08 1.69 0.19
C GLU A 113 19.22 0.76 0.59
N SER A 114 19.69 0.83 1.84
CA SER A 114 20.72 -0.07 2.35
C SER A 114 20.28 -1.53 2.33
N HIS A 115 19.04 -1.80 2.67
CA HIS A 115 18.44 -3.14 2.59
C HIS A 115 18.22 -3.62 1.15
N LEU A 116 17.90 -2.71 0.23
CA LEU A 116 17.80 -3.02 -1.19
C LEU A 116 19.14 -3.40 -1.81
N GLN A 117 20.27 -2.89 -1.30
CA GLN A 117 21.63 -3.21 -1.78
C GLN A 117 21.77 -2.98 -3.30
N GLY A 118 21.21 -1.91 -3.82
CA GLY A 118 21.21 -1.58 -5.25
C GLY A 118 20.27 -2.41 -6.13
N ARG A 119 19.51 -3.34 -5.56
CA ARG A 119 18.50 -4.10 -6.30
C ARG A 119 17.32 -3.23 -6.65
N LYS A 120 16.81 -3.38 -7.87
CA LYS A 120 15.59 -2.71 -8.30
C LYS A 120 14.35 -3.47 -7.81
N VAL A 121 13.30 -2.72 -7.49
CA VAL A 121 12.02 -3.19 -6.98
C VAL A 121 11.10 -3.62 -8.14
N ASP A 122 10.38 -4.71 -7.98
CA ASP A 122 9.40 -5.19 -8.96
C ASP A 122 8.02 -4.56 -8.74
N LEU A 123 7.66 -4.36 -7.47
CA LEU A 123 6.34 -3.86 -7.09
C LEU A 123 6.44 -2.96 -5.85
N VAL A 124 5.92 -1.77 -5.95
CA VAL A 124 5.69 -0.87 -4.82
C VAL A 124 4.19 -0.86 -4.51
N LEU A 125 3.86 -1.14 -3.27
CA LEU A 125 2.51 -1.09 -2.72
C LEU A 125 2.43 0.08 -1.75
N SER A 126 1.32 0.81 -1.72
CA SER A 126 1.11 1.87 -0.74
C SER A 126 -0.36 1.98 -0.32
N ASP A 127 -0.63 1.65 0.94
CA ASP A 127 -1.91 1.92 1.60
C ASP A 127 -1.82 3.15 2.53
N MET A 128 -0.77 3.98 2.34
CA MET A 128 -0.59 5.21 3.12
C MET A 128 -1.78 6.14 2.97
N ALA A 129 -2.15 6.80 4.06
CA ALA A 129 -3.09 7.92 4.05
C ALA A 129 -2.62 8.96 5.06
N PRO A 130 -2.66 10.24 4.71
CA PRO A 130 -2.36 11.29 5.68
C PRO A 130 -3.45 11.35 6.75
N ASN A 131 -3.13 11.92 7.89
CA ASN A 131 -4.14 12.31 8.88
C ASN A 131 -5.01 13.42 8.27
N LEU A 132 -6.26 13.09 7.96
CA LEU A 132 -7.20 14.03 7.39
C LEU A 132 -7.68 15.02 8.45
N THR A 133 -7.67 16.30 8.09
CA THR A 133 -8.07 17.41 8.97
C THR A 133 -9.56 17.75 8.84
N GLY A 134 -10.22 17.28 7.78
CA GLY A 134 -11.55 17.65 7.38
C GLY A 134 -11.61 18.93 6.51
N HIS A 135 -10.47 19.58 6.25
CA HIS A 135 -10.35 20.72 5.32
C HIS A 135 -9.93 20.19 3.93
N ALA A 136 -10.86 20.22 2.98
CA ALA A 136 -10.69 19.56 1.69
C ALA A 136 -9.41 19.96 0.92
N THR A 137 -9.02 21.24 0.94
CA THR A 137 -7.81 21.73 0.27
C THR A 137 -6.53 21.25 0.94
N THR A 138 -6.48 21.29 2.27
CA THR A 138 -5.33 20.82 3.06
C THR A 138 -5.16 19.30 2.90
N ASP A 139 -6.27 18.57 2.98
CA ASP A 139 -6.26 17.13 2.86
C ASP A 139 -5.87 16.69 1.45
N ALA A 140 -6.34 17.40 0.41
CA ALA A 140 -5.94 17.18 -0.98
C ALA A 140 -4.43 17.35 -1.18
N ALA A 141 -3.84 18.43 -0.67
CA ALA A 141 -2.40 18.69 -0.77
C ALA A 141 -1.57 17.62 -0.04
N ARG A 142 -2.02 17.14 1.13
CA ARG A 142 -1.34 16.07 1.87
C ARG A 142 -1.38 14.73 1.13
N ILE A 143 -2.52 14.40 0.53
CA ILE A 143 -2.68 13.19 -0.29
C ILE A 143 -1.76 13.27 -1.50
N GLU A 144 -1.77 14.39 -2.22
CA GLU A 144 -0.93 14.62 -3.40
C GLU A 144 0.55 14.44 -3.05
N HIS A 145 1.01 15.08 -1.97
CA HIS A 145 2.41 14.99 -1.53
C HIS A 145 2.85 13.54 -1.22
N ILE A 146 2.05 12.75 -0.50
CA ILE A 146 2.39 11.35 -0.21
C ILE A 146 2.49 10.52 -1.50
N LEU A 147 1.64 10.81 -2.47
CA LEU A 147 1.64 10.11 -3.75
C LEU A 147 2.81 10.54 -4.65
N GLU A 148 3.20 11.81 -4.62
CA GLU A 148 4.41 12.31 -5.25
C GLU A 148 5.65 11.58 -4.74
N LEU A 149 5.79 11.43 -3.42
CA LEU A 149 6.91 10.70 -2.82
C LEU A 149 6.95 9.22 -3.25
N ALA A 150 5.80 8.56 -3.33
CA ALA A 150 5.73 7.18 -3.81
C ALA A 150 6.11 7.06 -5.30
N VAL A 151 5.74 8.05 -6.12
CA VAL A 151 6.13 8.13 -7.54
C VAL A 151 7.62 8.40 -7.66
N ASP A 152 8.19 9.34 -6.89
CA ASP A 152 9.61 9.68 -6.90
C ASP A 152 10.48 8.48 -6.48
N PHE A 153 10.07 7.77 -5.42
CA PHE A 153 10.69 6.51 -5.04
C PHE A 153 10.64 5.49 -6.19
N SER A 154 9.49 5.34 -6.82
CA SER A 154 9.32 4.41 -7.93
C SER A 154 10.18 4.78 -9.13
N ARG A 155 10.32 6.06 -9.45
CA ARG A 155 11.18 6.55 -10.53
C ARG A 155 12.64 6.12 -10.35
N THR A 156 13.10 6.14 -9.10
CA THR A 156 14.49 5.80 -8.75
C THR A 156 14.70 4.30 -8.59
N HIS A 157 13.76 3.58 -7.97
CA HIS A 157 14.00 2.21 -7.51
C HIS A 157 13.26 1.14 -8.28
N LEU A 158 12.20 1.47 -9.01
CA LEU A 158 11.40 0.48 -9.73
C LEU A 158 12.17 -0.06 -10.95
N LYS A 159 11.98 -1.33 -11.27
CA LYS A 159 12.39 -1.91 -12.56
C LYS A 159 11.61 -1.25 -13.72
N PRO A 160 12.17 -1.22 -14.93
CA PRO A 160 11.46 -0.67 -16.11
C PRO A 160 10.06 -1.26 -16.33
N GLY A 161 9.89 -2.55 -16.09
CA GLY A 161 8.61 -3.26 -16.19
C GLY A 161 7.83 -3.38 -14.87
N GLY A 162 8.32 -2.73 -13.81
CA GLY A 162 7.72 -2.79 -12.47
C GLY A 162 6.37 -2.07 -12.39
N ALA A 163 5.73 -2.18 -11.22
CA ALA A 163 4.43 -1.57 -10.97
C ALA A 163 4.37 -0.83 -9.64
N LEU A 164 3.58 0.23 -9.59
CA LEU A 164 3.22 0.99 -8.40
C LEU A 164 1.70 0.92 -8.19
N LEU A 165 1.28 0.43 -7.04
CA LEU A 165 -0.11 0.44 -6.60
C LEU A 165 -0.26 1.34 -5.38
N VAL A 166 -1.04 2.40 -5.48
CA VAL A 166 -1.26 3.34 -4.37
C VAL A 166 -2.74 3.56 -4.08
N LYS A 167 -3.05 3.74 -2.80
CA LYS A 167 -4.35 4.25 -2.39
C LYS A 167 -4.46 5.73 -2.73
N CYS A 168 -5.60 6.11 -3.28
CA CYS A 168 -5.97 7.47 -3.62
C CYS A 168 -7.42 7.73 -3.24
N PHE A 169 -7.86 8.97 -3.33
CA PHE A 169 -9.24 9.36 -3.05
C PHE A 169 -9.78 10.21 -4.19
N HIS A 170 -11.02 9.95 -4.61
CA HIS A 170 -11.73 10.88 -5.48
C HIS A 170 -11.92 12.22 -4.74
N GLY A 171 -11.43 13.29 -5.33
CA GLY A 171 -11.45 14.63 -4.76
C GLY A 171 -10.73 15.64 -5.64
N PRO A 172 -10.50 16.87 -5.16
CA PRO A 172 -9.93 17.96 -5.96
C PRO A 172 -8.56 17.62 -6.59
N ALA A 173 -7.70 16.88 -5.90
CA ALA A 173 -6.36 16.50 -6.38
C ALA A 173 -6.37 15.31 -7.35
N PHE A 174 -7.47 14.56 -7.48
CA PHE A 174 -7.47 13.27 -8.19
C PHE A 174 -6.99 13.36 -9.64
N ASN A 175 -7.45 14.37 -10.38
CA ASN A 175 -7.05 14.54 -11.79
C ASN A 175 -5.56 14.86 -11.94
N ASN A 176 -4.97 15.67 -11.06
CA ASN A 176 -3.55 15.98 -11.05
C ASN A 176 -2.73 14.72 -10.80
N ILE A 177 -3.14 13.92 -9.80
CA ILE A 177 -2.51 12.65 -9.46
C ILE A 177 -2.55 11.67 -10.65
N VAL A 178 -3.69 11.53 -11.31
CA VAL A 178 -3.81 10.68 -12.52
C VAL A 178 -2.91 11.19 -13.64
N THR A 179 -2.78 12.49 -13.81
CA THR A 179 -1.90 13.10 -14.81
C THR A 179 -0.44 12.77 -14.50
N MET A 180 0.01 12.98 -13.26
CA MET A 180 1.35 12.61 -12.78
C MET A 180 1.65 11.12 -13.05
N PHE A 181 0.71 10.23 -12.76
CA PHE A 181 0.89 8.81 -13.06
C PHE A 181 1.02 8.53 -14.56
N LYS A 182 0.24 9.21 -15.40
CA LYS A 182 0.32 9.05 -16.87
C LYS A 182 1.63 9.58 -17.47
N GLU A 183 2.27 10.53 -16.81
CA GLU A 183 3.58 11.02 -17.20
C GLU A 183 4.68 10.01 -16.89
N GLU A 184 4.56 9.26 -15.79
CA GLU A 184 5.56 8.31 -15.34
C GLU A 184 5.37 6.89 -15.87
N PHE A 185 4.13 6.42 -16.02
CA PHE A 185 3.82 5.03 -16.34
C PHE A 185 3.21 4.86 -17.73
N LYS A 186 3.58 3.78 -18.41
CA LYS A 186 3.03 3.40 -19.73
C LYS A 186 1.56 3.04 -19.66
N VAL A 187 1.15 2.39 -18.57
CA VAL A 187 -0.24 2.00 -18.32
C VAL A 187 -0.68 2.51 -16.97
N VAL A 188 -1.80 3.23 -16.92
CA VAL A 188 -2.41 3.72 -15.68
C VAL A 188 -3.86 3.27 -15.61
N GLN A 189 -4.23 2.67 -14.49
CA GLN A 189 -5.59 2.15 -14.27
C GLN A 189 -6.08 2.58 -12.89
N THR A 190 -7.35 2.97 -12.80
CA THR A 190 -8.04 3.17 -11.52
C THR A 190 -8.76 1.88 -11.13
N LYS A 191 -8.60 1.45 -9.89
CA LYS A 191 -9.22 0.25 -9.32
C LYS A 191 -10.10 0.61 -8.15
N LYS A 192 -11.28 0.00 -8.10
CA LYS A 192 -12.23 0.12 -6.99
C LYS A 192 -12.59 -1.29 -6.51
N PRO A 193 -11.79 -1.88 -5.59
CA PRO A 193 -12.11 -3.20 -5.06
C PRO A 193 -13.46 -3.20 -4.33
N LYS A 194 -14.20 -4.30 -4.38
CA LYS A 194 -15.46 -4.50 -3.62
C LYS A 194 -15.23 -4.41 -2.11
N ALA A 195 -14.02 -4.75 -1.65
CA ALA A 195 -13.62 -4.58 -0.27
C ALA A 195 -13.48 -3.11 0.16
N SER A 196 -13.42 -2.14 -0.76
CA SER A 196 -13.59 -0.72 -0.40
C SER A 196 -15.07 -0.45 -0.09
N ARG A 197 -15.33 0.31 1.00
CA ARG A 197 -16.71 0.66 1.36
C ARG A 197 -17.34 1.51 0.26
N ASP A 198 -18.61 1.22 -0.10
CA ASP A 198 -19.30 1.93 -1.17
C ASP A 198 -19.36 3.44 -0.98
N LYS A 199 -19.54 3.89 0.27
CA LYS A 199 -19.58 5.31 0.64
C LYS A 199 -18.22 6.00 0.66
N SER A 200 -17.13 5.24 0.55
CA SER A 200 -15.78 5.80 0.58
C SER A 200 -15.38 6.32 -0.80
N SER A 201 -14.76 7.52 -0.85
CA SER A 201 -14.11 8.04 -2.05
C SER A 201 -12.79 7.33 -2.40
N GLU A 202 -12.37 6.36 -1.59
CA GLU A 202 -11.16 5.57 -1.78
C GLU A 202 -11.17 4.80 -3.10
N VAL A 203 -10.09 4.91 -3.84
CA VAL A 203 -9.75 4.13 -5.03
C VAL A 203 -8.26 3.80 -5.00
N PHE A 204 -7.82 2.94 -5.90
CA PHE A 204 -6.40 2.64 -6.08
C PHE A 204 -5.97 3.03 -7.48
N LEU A 205 -4.80 3.65 -7.59
CA LEU A 205 -4.13 3.87 -8.87
C LEU A 205 -3.04 2.83 -9.06
N LEU A 206 -3.07 2.18 -10.20
CA LEU A 206 -2.08 1.21 -10.64
C LEU A 206 -1.33 1.76 -11.83
N GLY A 207 -0.04 2.06 -11.66
CA GLY A 207 0.90 2.39 -12.72
C GLY A 207 1.75 1.18 -13.08
N LYS A 208 1.90 0.86 -14.36
CA LYS A 208 2.74 -0.25 -14.84
C LYS A 208 3.73 0.24 -15.90
N GLY A 209 4.99 -0.18 -15.75
CA GLY A 209 6.08 0.10 -16.67
C GLY A 209 6.44 1.58 -16.69
N LEU A 210 7.65 1.92 -16.27
CA LEU A 210 8.15 3.30 -16.34
C LEU A 210 8.34 3.74 -17.81
N ARG A 211 8.05 5.02 -18.11
CA ARG A 211 8.22 5.59 -19.44
C ARG A 211 9.68 5.92 -19.74
N ASN A 212 10.39 6.47 -18.75
CA ASN A 212 11.74 7.01 -18.88
C ASN A 212 12.75 6.11 -18.16
N SER A 213 12.83 4.86 -18.55
CA SER A 213 13.74 3.86 -17.95
C SER A 213 14.67 3.28 -19.00
#